data_99c3fa4a0605149e0aa597b2ffee1316
#
_entry.id   99c3fa4a0605149e0aa597b2ffee1316
#
_cell.length_a   1.000
_cell.length_b   1.000
_cell.length_c   1.000
_cell.angle_alpha   90.00
_cell.angle_beta   90.00
_cell.angle_gamma   90.00
#
_symmetry.space_group_name_H-M   'P 1'
#
loop_
_entity.id
_entity.type
_entity.pdbx_description
1 polymer ?
#
loop_
_entity_poly.entity_id
_entity_poly.type
_entity_poly.pdbx_seq_one_letter_code
_entity_poly.pdbx_strand_id
1 'polypeptide(L)'
;MRPAAAGVVLGVALAVGVPTAWAVTRPPAAAGAPVEQVLGTPAAPSAGAPAPALATPGVTVRDAAPTAAPEVVAPVRVAVPARGLDVPVEPVGTRPDGQMAIPDDVDRAGWYRFGPVPGAPGSAVVAGHVDDVEQGLGAMAALRATEPGDEVVVTDGAGTVTTWRVVSRESLPKQALPLDALFRRDGPPRLTLVTCGGPFLPEVGGYRDNVVVVAEPAS
;
A
#
# COMPACT_ATOMS: atom_id res chain seq x y z
N MET A 1 18.04 27.86 53.85
CA MET A 1 16.87 27.07 53.47
C MET A 1 16.24 27.61 52.21
N ARG A 2 16.42 26.96 51.06
CA ARG A 2 15.59 27.05 49.84
C ARG A 2 16.16 26.13 48.77
N PRO A 3 15.69 24.84 48.64
CA PRO A 3 15.89 24.10 47.39
C PRO A 3 14.56 23.60 46.77
N ALA A 4 13.38 24.15 47.14
CA ALA A 4 12.12 23.62 46.65
C ALA A 4 11.68 24.18 45.27
N ALA A 5 12.18 25.32 44.82
CA ALA A 5 11.74 25.95 43.58
C ALA A 5 12.37 25.37 42.30
N ALA A 6 13.60 24.85 42.38
CA ALA A 6 14.31 24.31 41.22
C ALA A 6 13.70 22.96 40.71
N GLY A 7 13.18 22.12 41.61
CA GLY A 7 12.57 20.85 41.24
C GLY A 7 11.24 20.99 40.51
N VAL A 8 10.44 21.99 40.82
CA VAL A 8 9.14 22.21 40.18
C VAL A 8 9.29 22.74 38.74
N VAL A 9 10.28 23.59 38.49
CA VAL A 9 10.54 24.13 37.14
C VAL A 9 11.07 23.03 36.22
N LEU A 10 11.93 22.14 36.72
CA LEU A 10 12.44 21.03 35.94
C LEU A 10 11.34 19.99 35.63
N GLY A 11 10.44 19.69 36.59
CA GLY A 11 9.31 18.78 36.41
C GLY A 11 8.29 19.27 35.37
N VAL A 12 7.98 20.60 35.38
CA VAL A 12 7.07 21.21 34.40
C VAL A 12 7.71 21.26 33.01
N ALA A 13 9.02 21.52 32.90
CA ALA A 13 9.72 21.50 31.64
C ALA A 13 9.75 20.10 31.00
N LEU A 14 9.92 19.03 31.81
CA LEU A 14 9.86 17.65 31.35
C LEU A 14 8.42 17.22 31.01
N ALA A 15 7.42 17.66 31.78
CA ALA A 15 6.02 17.30 31.53
C ALA A 15 5.42 17.95 30.27
N VAL A 16 5.90 19.13 29.89
CA VAL A 16 5.42 19.83 28.69
C VAL A 16 6.36 19.66 27.49
N GLY A 17 7.68 19.63 27.72
CA GLY A 17 8.68 19.57 26.66
C GLY A 17 8.75 18.21 25.97
N VAL A 18 8.62 17.11 26.70
CA VAL A 18 8.66 15.75 26.12
C VAL A 18 7.43 15.45 25.25
N PRO A 19 6.18 15.72 25.70
CA PRO A 19 5.01 15.53 24.84
C PRO A 19 5.00 16.41 23.59
N THR A 20 5.46 17.68 23.72
CA THR A 20 5.51 18.58 22.56
C THR A 20 6.60 18.18 21.56
N ALA A 21 7.78 17.79 22.02
CA ALA A 21 8.85 17.29 21.14
C ALA A 21 8.40 16.00 20.42
N TRP A 22 7.72 15.08 21.12
CA TRP A 22 7.19 13.87 20.54
C TRP A 22 6.08 14.11 19.50
N ALA A 23 5.20 15.09 19.73
CA ALA A 23 4.17 15.47 18.78
C ALA A 23 4.73 16.11 17.50
N VAL A 24 5.81 16.91 17.63
CA VAL A 24 6.46 17.58 16.50
C VAL A 24 7.32 16.63 15.67
N THR A 25 7.87 15.56 16.27
CA THR A 25 8.72 14.58 15.56
C THR A 25 7.92 13.44 14.91
N ARG A 26 6.61 13.32 15.17
CA ARG A 26 5.76 12.32 14.54
C ARG A 26 5.50 12.69 13.08
N PRO A 27 5.80 11.80 12.10
CA PRO A 27 5.36 12.04 10.73
C PRO A 27 3.84 12.26 10.70
N PRO A 28 3.34 13.21 9.90
CA PRO A 28 1.90 13.41 9.76
C PRO A 28 1.23 12.12 9.29
N ALA A 29 -0.02 11.91 9.69
CA ALA A 29 -0.79 10.72 9.32
C ALA A 29 -1.04 10.61 7.80
N ALA A 30 -0.99 11.74 7.10
CA ALA A 30 -1.17 11.82 5.65
C ALA A 30 -0.19 12.82 5.03
N ALA A 31 0.21 12.56 3.79
CA ALA A 31 0.98 13.46 2.95
C ALA A 31 0.55 13.27 1.48
N GLY A 32 0.35 14.37 0.75
CA GLY A 32 -0.16 14.37 -0.61
C GLY A 32 -1.68 14.35 -0.70
N ALA A 33 -2.20 13.98 -1.88
CA ALA A 33 -3.63 13.87 -2.10
C ALA A 33 -4.21 12.66 -1.36
N PRO A 34 -5.51 12.68 -0.96
CA PRO A 34 -6.16 11.51 -0.37
C PRO A 34 -6.06 10.26 -1.27
N VAL A 35 -5.85 9.10 -0.67
CA VAL A 35 -5.71 7.82 -1.39
C VAL A 35 -6.91 7.55 -2.29
N GLU A 36 -8.13 7.80 -1.82
CA GLU A 36 -9.35 7.63 -2.61
C GLU A 36 -9.38 8.54 -3.84
N GLN A 37 -8.89 9.78 -3.73
CA GLN A 37 -8.83 10.70 -4.86
C GLN A 37 -7.81 10.24 -5.92
N VAL A 38 -6.66 9.74 -5.50
CA VAL A 38 -5.58 9.27 -6.39
C VAL A 38 -5.97 7.98 -7.10
N LEU A 39 -6.58 7.05 -6.38
CA LEU A 39 -7.04 5.79 -6.94
C LEU A 39 -8.33 5.93 -7.78
N GLY A 40 -9.07 7.03 -7.56
CA GLY A 40 -10.37 7.29 -8.18
C GLY A 40 -11.49 6.44 -7.56
N THR A 41 -12.69 7.00 -7.51
CA THR A 41 -13.89 6.23 -7.14
C THR A 41 -14.18 5.23 -8.26
N PRO A 42 -14.48 3.95 -7.96
CA PRO A 42 -14.98 3.02 -8.98
C PRO A 42 -16.17 3.67 -9.70
N ALA A 43 -16.14 3.71 -11.03
CA ALA A 43 -17.29 4.16 -11.78
C ALA A 43 -18.46 3.25 -11.40
N ALA A 44 -19.53 3.83 -10.85
CA ALA A 44 -20.76 3.09 -10.61
C ALA A 44 -21.14 2.41 -11.93
N PRO A 45 -21.53 1.11 -11.91
CA PRO A 45 -21.98 0.46 -13.12
C PRO A 45 -23.09 1.29 -13.72
N SER A 46 -22.89 1.86 -14.90
CA SER A 46 -23.92 2.54 -15.63
C SER A 46 -25.06 1.55 -15.78
N ALA A 47 -26.21 1.84 -15.14
CA ALA A 47 -27.42 1.10 -15.36
C ALA A 47 -27.72 1.19 -16.86
N GLY A 48 -27.36 0.13 -17.59
CA GLY A 48 -27.57 0.04 -19.03
C GLY A 48 -29.04 0.28 -19.32
N ALA A 49 -29.30 1.21 -20.24
CA ALA A 49 -30.63 1.35 -20.82
C ALA A 49 -31.07 -0.04 -21.32
N PRO A 50 -32.36 -0.42 -21.17
CA PRO A 50 -32.83 -1.71 -21.65
C PRO A 50 -32.52 -1.83 -23.15
N ALA A 51 -31.69 -2.82 -23.49
CA ALA A 51 -31.37 -3.11 -24.88
C ALA A 51 -32.64 -3.52 -25.62
N PRO A 52 -32.88 -3.00 -26.84
CA PRO A 52 -33.97 -3.49 -27.67
C PRO A 52 -33.75 -4.98 -27.93
N ALA A 53 -34.80 -5.78 -27.79
CA ALA A 53 -34.80 -7.21 -28.05
C ALA A 53 -34.36 -7.46 -29.51
N LEU A 54 -33.13 -7.85 -29.71
CA LEU A 54 -32.61 -8.28 -31.01
C LEU A 54 -32.92 -9.78 -31.20
N ALA A 55 -33.52 -10.09 -32.36
CA ALA A 55 -33.68 -11.46 -32.84
C ALA A 55 -32.33 -12.20 -32.78
N THR A 56 -32.33 -13.40 -32.22
CA THR A 56 -31.16 -14.27 -32.09
C THR A 56 -30.58 -14.62 -33.46
N PRO A 57 -29.41 -14.07 -33.87
CA PRO A 57 -28.67 -14.64 -34.97
C PRO A 57 -28.08 -15.97 -34.50
N GLY A 58 -28.07 -16.99 -35.41
CA GLY A 58 -27.49 -18.30 -35.09
C GLY A 58 -26.06 -18.13 -34.55
N VAL A 59 -25.84 -18.69 -33.36
CA VAL A 59 -24.52 -18.70 -32.72
C VAL A 59 -23.62 -19.65 -33.51
N THR A 60 -22.73 -19.10 -34.31
CA THR A 60 -21.59 -19.88 -34.85
C THR A 60 -20.62 -20.18 -33.72
N VAL A 61 -20.60 -21.43 -33.26
CA VAL A 61 -19.57 -21.91 -32.33
C VAL A 61 -18.24 -21.89 -33.06
N ARG A 62 -17.39 -20.87 -32.74
CA ARG A 62 -15.98 -20.93 -33.11
C ARG A 62 -15.26 -21.75 -32.02
N ASP A 63 -14.45 -22.74 -32.43
CA ASP A 63 -13.49 -23.34 -31.52
C ASP A 63 -12.62 -22.25 -30.94
N ALA A 64 -12.80 -21.99 -29.62
CA ALA A 64 -11.92 -21.13 -28.86
C ALA A 64 -10.64 -21.93 -28.60
N ALA A 65 -9.70 -21.92 -29.54
CA ALA A 65 -8.33 -22.30 -29.21
C ALA A 65 -7.88 -21.40 -28.05
N PRO A 66 -7.34 -21.96 -26.96
CA PRO A 66 -6.86 -21.15 -25.85
C PRO A 66 -5.75 -20.23 -26.37
N THR A 67 -6.05 -18.94 -26.49
CA THR A 67 -5.00 -17.93 -26.69
C THR A 67 -4.12 -18.00 -25.45
N ALA A 68 -2.82 -18.32 -25.64
CA ALA A 68 -1.86 -18.29 -24.55
C ALA A 68 -1.98 -16.94 -23.83
N ALA A 69 -2.34 -16.96 -22.55
CA ALA A 69 -2.35 -15.76 -21.76
C ALA A 69 -0.93 -15.14 -21.82
N PRO A 70 -0.80 -13.81 -21.99
CA PRO A 70 0.51 -13.20 -21.98
C PRO A 70 1.23 -13.58 -20.68
N GLU A 71 2.50 -13.97 -20.82
CA GLU A 71 3.33 -14.33 -19.68
C GLU A 71 3.43 -13.12 -18.74
N VAL A 72 2.94 -13.29 -17.51
CA VAL A 72 2.93 -12.26 -16.50
C VAL A 72 4.30 -12.26 -15.80
N VAL A 73 5.13 -11.26 -16.09
CA VAL A 73 6.42 -11.10 -15.40
C VAL A 73 6.17 -10.39 -14.07
N ALA A 74 6.30 -11.15 -12.96
CA ALA A 74 6.06 -10.67 -11.62
C ALA A 74 7.17 -9.70 -11.16
N PRO A 75 6.84 -8.67 -10.33
CA PRO A 75 7.86 -7.88 -9.66
C PRO A 75 8.63 -8.78 -8.67
N VAL A 76 9.96 -8.57 -8.59
CA VAL A 76 10.84 -9.30 -7.68
C VAL A 76 11.53 -8.41 -6.66
N ARG A 77 11.48 -7.07 -6.83
CA ARG A 77 12.09 -6.10 -5.92
C ARG A 77 11.38 -4.77 -5.98
N VAL A 78 11.22 -4.13 -4.81
CA VAL A 78 10.73 -2.76 -4.66
C VAL A 78 11.70 -1.98 -3.78
N ALA A 79 12.07 -0.77 -4.21
CA ALA A 79 12.93 0.12 -3.43
C ALA A 79 12.34 1.54 -3.38
N VAL A 80 12.56 2.22 -2.25
CA VAL A 80 12.37 3.67 -2.07
C VAL A 80 13.70 4.22 -1.54
N PRO A 81 14.64 4.58 -2.42
CA PRO A 81 16.03 4.89 -2.02
C PRO A 81 16.12 6.02 -1.01
N ALA A 82 15.28 7.06 -1.15
CA ALA A 82 15.24 8.19 -0.22
C ALA A 82 14.86 7.82 1.22
N ARG A 83 14.26 6.63 1.41
CA ARG A 83 13.79 6.13 2.72
C ARG A 83 14.54 4.89 3.19
N GLY A 84 15.53 4.44 2.44
CA GLY A 84 16.30 3.23 2.75
C GLY A 84 15.48 1.94 2.65
N LEU A 85 14.29 1.98 1.99
CA LEU A 85 13.51 0.79 1.71
C LEU A 85 14.12 0.09 0.49
N ASP A 86 14.36 -1.20 0.63
CA ASP A 86 14.83 -2.07 -0.44
C ASP A 86 14.48 -3.52 -0.10
N VAL A 87 13.42 -4.05 -0.71
CA VAL A 87 12.79 -5.29 -0.28
C VAL A 87 12.57 -6.24 -1.47
N PRO A 88 12.94 -7.52 -1.31
CA PRO A 88 12.54 -8.55 -2.26
C PRO A 88 11.03 -8.77 -2.22
N VAL A 89 10.46 -9.00 -3.40
CA VAL A 89 9.01 -9.19 -3.58
C VAL A 89 8.75 -10.57 -4.14
N GLU A 90 7.73 -11.24 -3.61
CA GLU A 90 7.26 -12.52 -4.12
C GLU A 90 5.75 -12.50 -4.43
N PRO A 91 5.27 -13.30 -5.40
CA PRO A 91 3.86 -13.36 -5.72
C PRO A 91 3.09 -14.07 -4.60
N VAL A 92 2.04 -13.42 -4.09
CA VAL A 92 1.19 -13.97 -3.03
C VAL A 92 -0.28 -14.03 -3.47
N GLY A 93 -1.05 -14.91 -2.85
CA GLY A 93 -2.48 -15.05 -3.07
C GLY A 93 -3.31 -14.48 -1.91
N THR A 94 -4.45 -15.12 -1.67
CA THR A 94 -5.33 -14.87 -0.53
C THR A 94 -5.26 -16.01 0.47
N ARG A 95 -5.42 -15.69 1.75
CA ARG A 95 -5.61 -16.65 2.84
C ARG A 95 -7.05 -17.19 2.82
N PRO A 96 -7.35 -18.27 3.57
CA PRO A 96 -8.71 -18.80 3.68
C PRO A 96 -9.74 -17.81 4.24
N ASP A 97 -9.28 -16.80 5.01
CA ASP A 97 -10.11 -15.70 5.53
C ASP A 97 -10.39 -14.58 4.51
N GLY A 98 -9.90 -14.74 3.27
CA GLY A 98 -10.06 -13.78 2.18
C GLY A 98 -9.05 -12.62 2.19
N GLN A 99 -8.19 -12.50 3.18
CA GLN A 99 -7.17 -11.46 3.22
C GLN A 99 -6.00 -11.79 2.28
N MET A 100 -5.34 -10.76 1.77
CA MET A 100 -4.08 -10.91 1.04
C MET A 100 -3.03 -11.58 1.94
N ALA A 101 -2.38 -12.61 1.45
CA ALA A 101 -1.27 -13.23 2.15
C ALA A 101 -0.07 -12.26 2.20
N ILE A 102 0.66 -12.29 3.31
CA ILE A 102 1.91 -11.55 3.49
C ILE A 102 2.99 -12.58 3.80
N PRO A 103 4.21 -12.48 3.24
CA PRO A 103 5.32 -13.34 3.62
C PRO A 103 5.60 -13.28 5.12
N ASP A 104 5.92 -14.42 5.75
CA ASP A 104 6.21 -14.45 7.20
C ASP A 104 7.53 -13.76 7.56
N ASP A 105 8.45 -13.66 6.60
CA ASP A 105 9.71 -12.91 6.74
C ASP A 105 9.45 -11.40 6.63
N VAL A 106 9.78 -10.64 7.68
CA VAL A 106 9.54 -9.19 7.75
C VAL A 106 10.38 -8.39 6.74
N ASP A 107 11.46 -8.98 6.25
CA ASP A 107 12.34 -8.37 5.24
C ASP A 107 11.89 -8.69 3.81
N ARG A 108 10.70 -9.27 3.64
CA ARG A 108 10.09 -9.57 2.35
C ARG A 108 8.72 -8.90 2.20
N ALA A 109 8.33 -8.65 0.96
CA ALA A 109 6.99 -8.17 0.63
C ALA A 109 6.28 -9.11 -0.36
N GLY A 110 4.96 -9.13 -0.31
CA GLY A 110 4.12 -9.87 -1.23
C GLY A 110 3.50 -8.97 -2.28
N TRP A 111 3.58 -9.34 -3.56
CA TRP A 111 2.77 -8.76 -4.62
C TRP A 111 1.50 -9.60 -4.82
N TYR A 112 0.33 -8.94 -4.85
CA TYR A 112 -0.95 -9.62 -5.07
C TYR A 112 -1.06 -10.13 -6.50
N ARG A 113 -0.77 -11.43 -6.71
CA ARG A 113 -0.66 -12.07 -8.02
C ARG A 113 -1.95 -12.10 -8.86
N PHE A 114 -3.10 -11.88 -8.23
CA PHE A 114 -4.40 -11.80 -8.93
C PHE A 114 -4.75 -10.38 -9.35
N GLY A 115 -3.92 -9.40 -9.01
CA GLY A 115 -4.01 -8.01 -9.47
C GLY A 115 -3.11 -7.74 -10.68
N PRO A 116 -3.08 -6.47 -11.14
CA PRO A 116 -2.18 -6.05 -12.20
C PRO A 116 -0.70 -6.20 -11.80
N VAL A 117 0.18 -6.41 -12.79
CA VAL A 117 1.61 -6.17 -12.61
C VAL A 117 1.88 -4.66 -12.63
N PRO A 118 2.97 -4.18 -12.01
CA PRO A 118 3.39 -2.79 -12.12
C PRO A 118 3.51 -2.38 -13.59
N GLY A 119 2.81 -1.30 -13.96
CA GLY A 119 2.75 -0.79 -15.34
C GLY A 119 1.52 -1.21 -16.14
N ALA A 120 0.81 -2.24 -15.75
CA ALA A 120 -0.47 -2.60 -16.34
C ALA A 120 -1.61 -1.67 -15.83
N PRO A 121 -2.73 -1.54 -16.57
CA PRO A 121 -3.90 -0.81 -16.10
C PRO A 121 -4.40 -1.31 -14.73
N GLY A 122 -4.77 -0.38 -13.85
CA GLY A 122 -5.22 -0.67 -12.50
C GLY A 122 -4.14 -0.49 -11.43
N SER A 123 -4.34 -1.06 -10.25
CA SER A 123 -3.46 -0.89 -9.08
C SER A 123 -2.70 -2.18 -8.77
N ALA A 124 -1.38 -2.15 -8.95
CA ALA A 124 -0.48 -3.21 -8.51
C ALA A 124 -0.23 -3.07 -7.00
N VAL A 125 -0.66 -4.05 -6.20
CA VAL A 125 -0.58 -4.01 -4.73
C VAL A 125 0.59 -4.83 -4.23
N VAL A 126 1.45 -4.19 -3.43
CA VAL A 126 2.56 -4.83 -2.71
C VAL A 126 2.40 -4.54 -1.23
N ALA A 127 2.42 -5.57 -0.40
CA ALA A 127 2.25 -5.43 1.04
C ALA A 127 3.29 -6.23 1.81
N GLY A 128 3.67 -5.74 2.99
CA GLY A 128 4.61 -6.42 3.87
C GLY A 128 4.48 -5.95 5.31
N HIS A 129 5.11 -6.68 6.22
CA HIS A 129 5.09 -6.39 7.64
C HIS A 129 5.81 -5.09 7.99
N VAL A 130 5.30 -4.40 8.99
CA VAL A 130 5.97 -3.25 9.60
C VAL A 130 6.99 -3.67 10.64
N ASP A 131 6.69 -4.74 11.36
CA ASP A 131 7.51 -5.38 12.39
C ASP A 131 6.96 -6.77 12.73
N ASP A 132 7.73 -7.50 13.50
CA ASP A 132 7.34 -8.74 14.14
C ASP A 132 8.02 -8.84 15.51
N VAL A 133 7.41 -9.57 16.46
CA VAL A 133 7.91 -9.69 17.84
C VAL A 133 9.27 -10.39 17.91
N GLU A 134 9.52 -11.35 17.03
CA GLU A 134 10.74 -12.17 17.05
C GLU A 134 11.80 -11.60 16.10
N GLN A 135 11.35 -11.06 14.93
CA GLN A 135 12.23 -10.61 13.86
C GLN A 135 12.55 -9.10 13.95
N GLY A 136 11.78 -8.33 14.73
CA GLY A 136 11.99 -6.90 14.90
C GLY A 136 11.34 -6.05 13.80
N LEU A 137 11.98 -4.92 13.47
CA LEU A 137 11.46 -3.94 12.50
C LEU A 137 11.59 -4.48 11.07
N GLY A 138 10.47 -4.57 10.36
CA GLY A 138 10.45 -5.03 8.98
C GLY A 138 10.82 -3.96 7.95
N ALA A 139 11.21 -4.41 6.76
CA ALA A 139 11.64 -3.53 5.68
C ALA A 139 10.56 -2.52 5.25
N MET A 140 9.28 -2.90 5.31
CA MET A 140 8.18 -2.01 4.92
C MET A 140 7.86 -0.92 5.96
N ALA A 141 8.50 -0.91 7.14
CA ALA A 141 8.35 0.16 8.14
C ALA A 141 8.72 1.55 7.59
N ALA A 142 9.64 1.59 6.64
CA ALA A 142 10.09 2.82 5.99
C ALA A 142 8.96 3.56 5.24
N LEU A 143 7.88 2.89 4.86
CA LEU A 143 6.71 3.52 4.23
C LEU A 143 6.07 4.60 5.10
N ARG A 144 6.21 4.52 6.43
CA ARG A 144 5.70 5.54 7.36
C ARG A 144 6.32 6.92 7.15
N ALA A 145 7.54 6.97 6.59
CA ALA A 145 8.28 8.20 6.35
C ALA A 145 8.31 8.61 4.87
N THR A 146 7.64 7.88 3.99
CA THR A 146 7.57 8.21 2.56
C THR A 146 6.80 9.50 2.33
N GLU A 147 7.26 10.33 1.41
CA GLU A 147 6.66 11.64 1.10
C GLU A 147 6.30 11.73 -0.40
N PRO A 148 5.28 12.54 -0.76
CA PRO A 148 5.02 12.85 -2.16
C PRO A 148 6.25 13.39 -2.86
N GLY A 149 6.53 12.84 -4.05
CA GLY A 149 7.74 13.13 -4.81
C GLY A 149 8.86 12.12 -4.64
N ASP A 150 8.82 11.28 -3.59
CA ASP A 150 9.79 10.18 -3.46
C ASP A 150 9.71 9.25 -4.67
N GLU A 151 10.87 8.77 -5.09
CA GLU A 151 10.97 7.78 -6.15
C GLU A 151 10.77 6.37 -5.58
N VAL A 152 9.99 5.56 -6.31
CA VAL A 152 9.88 4.12 -6.08
C VAL A 152 10.41 3.40 -7.31
N VAL A 153 11.31 2.47 -7.10
CA VAL A 153 11.90 1.65 -8.17
C VAL A 153 11.38 0.23 -8.04
N VAL A 154 10.85 -0.32 -9.13
CA VAL A 154 10.40 -1.71 -9.19
C VAL A 154 11.23 -2.45 -10.23
N THR A 155 11.76 -3.61 -9.84
CA THR A 155 12.44 -4.53 -10.76
C THR A 155 11.58 -5.78 -10.92
N ASP A 156 11.35 -6.21 -12.15
CA ASP A 156 10.63 -7.44 -12.45
C ASP A 156 11.58 -8.66 -12.61
N GLY A 157 10.99 -9.86 -12.76
CA GLY A 157 11.74 -11.11 -12.91
C GLY A 157 12.55 -11.22 -14.20
N ALA A 158 12.32 -10.35 -15.18
CA ALA A 158 13.11 -10.23 -16.41
C ALA A 158 14.27 -9.22 -16.25
N GLY A 159 14.38 -8.54 -15.10
CA GLY A 159 15.35 -7.49 -14.85
C GLY A 159 14.93 -6.12 -15.38
N THR A 160 13.68 -5.96 -15.85
CA THR A 160 13.17 -4.66 -16.28
C THR A 160 12.94 -3.77 -15.06
N VAL A 161 13.41 -2.55 -15.14
CA VAL A 161 13.27 -1.54 -14.08
C VAL A 161 12.22 -0.52 -14.50
N THR A 162 11.26 -0.27 -13.62
CA THR A 162 10.27 0.80 -13.77
C THR A 162 10.36 1.76 -12.60
N THR A 163 10.19 3.05 -12.90
CA THR A 163 10.29 4.13 -11.92
C THR A 163 8.93 4.76 -11.71
N TRP A 164 8.61 5.03 -10.45
CA TRP A 164 7.34 5.55 -9.99
C TRP A 164 7.59 6.75 -9.08
N ARG A 165 6.63 7.65 -9.00
CA ARG A 165 6.66 8.79 -8.09
C ARG A 165 5.52 8.70 -7.10
N VAL A 166 5.84 8.79 -5.82
CA VAL A 166 4.83 8.84 -4.75
C VAL A 166 3.98 10.10 -4.92
N VAL A 167 2.66 9.92 -4.86
CA VAL A 167 1.67 11.01 -4.94
C VAL A 167 0.79 11.09 -3.69
N SER A 168 0.73 10.01 -2.92
CA SER A 168 -0.05 9.94 -1.67
C SER A 168 0.59 9.00 -0.66
N ARG A 169 0.53 9.38 0.62
CA ARG A 169 0.73 8.49 1.76
C ARG A 169 -0.32 8.82 2.81
N GLU A 170 -1.04 7.81 3.27
CA GLU A 170 -2.10 7.97 4.25
C GLU A 170 -2.15 6.81 5.23
N SER A 171 -2.41 7.10 6.52
CA SER A 171 -2.69 6.10 7.55
C SER A 171 -4.20 5.96 7.68
N LEU A 172 -4.73 4.84 7.22
CA LEU A 172 -6.15 4.55 7.19
C LEU A 172 -6.52 3.45 8.18
N PRO A 173 -7.58 3.60 8.98
CA PRO A 173 -8.09 2.50 9.78
C PRO A 173 -8.38 1.27 8.90
N LYS A 174 -8.02 0.08 9.35
CA LYS A 174 -8.17 -1.16 8.57
C LYS A 174 -9.60 -1.37 8.05
N GLN A 175 -10.60 -0.96 8.85
CA GLN A 175 -12.02 -1.08 8.49
C GLN A 175 -12.48 -0.04 7.45
N ALA A 176 -11.69 1.03 7.24
CA ALA A 176 -12.01 2.12 6.32
C ALA A 176 -11.16 2.08 5.03
N LEU A 177 -10.44 0.97 4.79
CA LEU A 177 -9.67 0.83 3.57
C LEU A 177 -10.59 0.78 2.34
N PRO A 178 -10.36 1.59 1.31
CA PRO A 178 -11.13 1.56 0.07
C PRO A 178 -10.69 0.37 -0.81
N LEU A 179 -11.04 -0.86 -0.39
CA LEU A 179 -10.53 -2.09 -1.01
C LEU A 179 -10.80 -2.17 -2.51
N ASP A 180 -11.99 -1.75 -2.97
CA ASP A 180 -12.33 -1.76 -4.39
C ASP A 180 -11.41 -0.86 -5.22
N ALA A 181 -10.99 0.27 -4.66
CA ALA A 181 -10.05 1.18 -5.30
C ALA A 181 -8.61 0.65 -5.22
N LEU A 182 -8.20 0.10 -4.07
CA LEU A 182 -6.86 -0.47 -3.86
C LEU A 182 -6.57 -1.66 -4.78
N PHE A 183 -7.57 -2.51 -5.05
CA PHE A 183 -7.43 -3.74 -5.84
C PHE A 183 -8.08 -3.67 -7.24
N ARG A 184 -8.35 -2.45 -7.73
CA ARG A 184 -8.94 -2.28 -9.06
C ARG A 184 -8.02 -2.78 -10.17
N ARG A 185 -8.62 -3.31 -11.25
CA ARG A 185 -7.92 -3.92 -12.39
C ARG A 185 -8.03 -3.11 -13.67
N ASP A 186 -8.57 -1.91 -13.59
CA ASP A 186 -8.79 -0.99 -14.70
C ASP A 186 -8.31 0.41 -14.35
N GLY A 187 -8.36 1.32 -15.33
CA GLY A 187 -7.93 2.70 -15.16
C GLY A 187 -6.41 2.89 -15.29
N PRO A 188 -5.92 4.08 -14.96
CA PRO A 188 -4.49 4.38 -15.05
C PRO A 188 -3.64 3.47 -14.18
N PRO A 189 -2.43 3.09 -14.61
CA PRO A 189 -1.50 2.33 -13.78
C PRO A 189 -1.20 3.03 -12.47
N ARG A 190 -1.26 2.27 -11.36
CA ARG A 190 -0.89 2.70 -10.01
C ARG A 190 -0.04 1.61 -9.36
N LEU A 191 0.89 2.03 -8.53
CA LEU A 191 1.61 1.15 -7.61
C LEU A 191 1.17 1.52 -6.20
N THR A 192 0.62 0.53 -5.48
CA THR A 192 0.14 0.70 -4.11
C THR A 192 0.99 -0.13 -3.16
N LEU A 193 1.68 0.53 -2.22
CA LEU A 193 2.49 -0.12 -1.20
C LEU A 193 1.76 -0.03 0.13
N VAL A 194 1.68 -1.15 0.87
CA VAL A 194 0.90 -1.22 2.11
C VAL A 194 1.70 -1.86 3.23
N THR A 195 1.62 -1.29 4.43
CA THR A 195 2.12 -1.89 5.66
C THR A 195 1.22 -1.54 6.84
N CYS A 196 1.41 -2.19 7.98
CA CYS A 196 0.69 -1.85 9.20
C CYS A 196 1.13 -0.49 9.77
N GLY A 197 0.19 0.21 10.45
CA GLY A 197 0.45 1.52 11.04
C GLY A 197 -0.52 1.91 12.14
N GLY A 198 -0.39 3.16 12.60
CA GLY A 198 -1.18 3.66 13.72
C GLY A 198 -0.76 3.05 15.06
N PRO A 199 -1.62 3.16 16.11
CA PRO A 199 -1.36 2.55 17.40
C PRO A 199 -1.48 1.03 17.34
N PHE A 200 -0.59 0.34 18.07
CA PHE A 200 -0.75 -1.07 18.35
C PHE A 200 -1.87 -1.27 19.38
N LEU A 201 -2.76 -2.22 19.14
CA LEU A 201 -3.90 -2.55 19.99
C LEU A 201 -3.69 -3.94 20.57
N PRO A 202 -3.21 -4.04 21.84
CA PRO A 202 -2.91 -5.33 22.48
C PRO A 202 -4.11 -6.28 22.50
N GLU A 203 -5.32 -5.73 22.65
CA GLU A 203 -6.57 -6.47 22.72
C GLU A 203 -6.94 -7.25 21.45
N VAL A 204 -6.41 -6.81 20.30
CA VAL A 204 -6.59 -7.50 19.01
C VAL A 204 -5.29 -8.07 18.46
N GLY A 205 -4.18 -7.87 19.17
CA GLY A 205 -2.85 -8.35 18.78
C GLY A 205 -2.34 -7.75 17.47
N GLY A 206 -2.63 -6.46 17.20
CA GLY A 206 -2.25 -5.86 15.93
C GLY A 206 -2.39 -4.35 15.86
N TYR A 207 -1.91 -3.77 14.79
CA TYR A 207 -2.04 -2.34 14.50
C TYR A 207 -3.46 -1.98 14.04
N ARG A 208 -3.95 -0.82 14.49
CA ARG A 208 -5.29 -0.30 14.12
C ARG A 208 -5.38 0.06 12.65
N ASP A 209 -4.33 0.65 12.09
CA ASP A 209 -4.33 1.26 10.77
C ASP A 209 -3.42 0.47 9.81
N ASN A 210 -3.57 0.78 8.51
CA ASN A 210 -2.56 0.53 7.50
C ASN A 210 -2.02 1.86 6.98
N VAL A 211 -0.72 1.90 6.71
CA VAL A 211 -0.09 2.95 5.90
C VAL A 211 -0.19 2.53 4.45
N VAL A 212 -0.85 3.35 3.66
CA VAL A 212 -1.03 3.16 2.21
C VAL A 212 -0.25 4.25 1.49
N VAL A 213 0.65 3.84 0.62
CA VAL A 213 1.42 4.72 -0.27
C VAL A 213 1.00 4.44 -1.70
N VAL A 214 0.62 5.47 -2.44
CA VAL A 214 0.26 5.35 -3.86
C VAL A 214 1.27 6.11 -4.69
N ALA A 215 1.77 5.46 -5.75
CA ALA A 215 2.69 6.03 -6.70
C ALA A 215 2.15 5.89 -8.13
N GLU A 216 2.50 6.88 -8.97
CA GLU A 216 2.22 6.94 -10.40
C GLU A 216 3.48 6.69 -11.21
N PRO A 217 3.39 6.20 -12.47
CA PRO A 217 4.56 6.09 -13.33
C PRO A 217 5.31 7.43 -13.39
N ALA A 218 6.61 7.41 -13.19
CA ALA A 218 7.44 8.58 -13.43
C ALA A 218 7.54 8.81 -14.94
N SER A 219 7.29 10.05 -15.36
CA SER A 219 7.40 10.49 -16.76
C SER A 219 8.85 10.51 -17.24
#